data_52ee7dec80d12c921396ede2fbd8d4e6
#
_entry.id   52ee7dec80d12c921396ede2fbd8d4e6
#
_cell.length_a   1.000
_cell.length_b   1.000
_cell.length_c   1.000
_cell.angle_alpha   90.00
_cell.angle_beta   90.00
_cell.angle_gamma   90.00
#
_symmetry.space_group_name_H-M   'P 1'
#
loop_
_entity.id
_entity.type
_entity.pdbx_description
1 polymer ?
#
loop_
_entity_poly.entity_id
_entity_poly.type
_entity_poly.pdbx_seq_one_letter_code
_entity_poly.pdbx_strand_id
1 'polypeptide(L)'
;CIRDRFKSLREVMAKANEEKSGDKLAGIAAESAEERVAAKVVLSHITLEDLRNNPAVPYEEDEVTRIIQDGVNEAIYKEIKGMTVAEFREWILSETTTTDMIKRASRGLTSEMVAAVCKLMTNLDLIYAAKKIRVSAHCNTTIGLPGTFSSRLQPNHTTDDPKGIMASVMEGLSLGCGDAVIGLNPVDDSVESVARILRSFDEFKNKWE
;
A
#
# COMPACT_ATOMS: atom_id res chain seq x y z
N CYS A 1 11.66 10.73 -28.72
CA CYS A 1 11.69 9.48 -27.95
C CYS A 1 10.53 9.47 -26.95
N ILE A 2 9.92 8.31 -26.66
CA ILE A 2 8.82 8.22 -25.66
C ILE A 2 9.31 8.65 -24.27
N ARG A 3 10.59 8.41 -23.95
CA ARG A 3 11.20 8.85 -22.68
C ARG A 3 11.23 10.36 -22.51
N ASP A 4 11.39 11.12 -23.58
CA ASP A 4 11.48 12.59 -23.54
C ASP A 4 10.12 13.26 -23.32
N ARG A 5 9.04 12.48 -23.31
CA ARG A 5 7.67 12.95 -23.14
C ARG A 5 7.32 13.25 -21.67
N PHE A 6 8.00 12.60 -20.73
CA PHE A 6 7.74 12.72 -19.29
C PHE A 6 8.90 13.41 -18.58
N LYS A 7 8.59 14.36 -17.69
CA LYS A 7 9.57 15.22 -17.03
C LYS A 7 10.24 14.54 -15.84
N SER A 8 9.60 13.53 -15.24
CA SER A 8 10.10 12.85 -14.04
C SER A 8 9.53 11.44 -13.91
N LEU A 9 10.18 10.62 -13.08
CA LEU A 9 9.67 9.30 -12.72
C LEU A 9 8.33 9.41 -11.98
N ARG A 10 8.15 10.42 -11.14
CA ARG A 10 6.87 10.70 -10.46
C ARG A 10 5.73 10.92 -11.46
N GLU A 11 5.97 11.66 -12.53
CA GLU A 11 4.99 11.86 -13.61
C GLU A 11 4.68 10.55 -14.33
N VAL A 12 5.70 9.74 -14.66
CA VAL A 12 5.50 8.41 -15.26
C VAL A 12 4.64 7.52 -14.37
N MET A 13 4.93 7.48 -13.07
CA MET A 13 4.17 6.70 -12.09
C MET A 13 2.70 7.15 -12.01
N ALA A 14 2.45 8.46 -12.00
CA ALA A 14 1.10 9.01 -11.95
C ALA A 14 0.31 8.68 -13.24
N LYS A 15 0.91 8.93 -14.40
CA LYS A 15 0.25 8.74 -15.71
C LYS A 15 0.12 7.27 -16.13
N ALA A 16 0.94 6.37 -15.57
CA ALA A 16 0.79 4.92 -15.78
C ALA A 16 -0.38 4.31 -14.98
N ASN A 17 -0.97 5.07 -14.04
CA ASN A 17 -2.06 4.60 -13.21
C ASN A 17 -3.36 4.44 -14.01
N GLU A 18 -4.21 3.51 -13.56
CA GLU A 18 -5.58 3.44 -14.07
C GLU A 18 -6.33 4.72 -13.67
N GLU A 19 -7.22 5.15 -14.54
CA GLU A 19 -7.94 6.41 -14.36
C GLU A 19 -8.79 6.42 -13.09
N LYS A 20 -8.54 7.41 -12.23
CA LYS A 20 -9.27 7.67 -11.00
C LYS A 20 -9.77 9.13 -10.97
N SER A 21 -10.94 9.35 -10.39
CA SER A 21 -11.51 10.69 -10.29
C SER A 21 -10.63 11.67 -9.50
N GLY A 22 -10.01 11.21 -8.42
CA GLY A 22 -9.09 12.02 -7.61
C GLY A 22 -7.85 12.45 -8.39
N ASP A 23 -7.25 11.53 -9.17
CA ASP A 23 -6.08 11.83 -10.01
C ASP A 23 -6.42 12.84 -11.10
N LYS A 24 -7.63 12.75 -11.68
CA LYS A 24 -8.14 13.76 -12.64
C LYS A 24 -8.31 15.12 -12.02
N LEU A 25 -8.94 15.19 -10.84
CA LEU A 25 -9.13 16.45 -10.12
C LEU A 25 -7.81 17.10 -9.73
N ALA A 26 -6.82 16.30 -9.38
CA ALA A 26 -5.47 16.77 -9.07
C ALA A 26 -4.65 17.12 -10.32
N GLY A 27 -5.14 16.84 -11.53
CA GLY A 27 -4.41 17.11 -12.79
C GLY A 27 -3.17 16.26 -13.00
N ILE A 28 -3.08 15.09 -12.36
CA ILE A 28 -1.93 14.17 -12.45
C ILE A 28 -2.23 12.93 -13.30
N ALA A 29 -3.48 12.67 -13.61
CA ALA A 29 -3.88 11.57 -14.48
C ALA A 29 -3.35 11.73 -15.89
N ALA A 30 -3.23 10.62 -16.64
CA ALA A 30 -3.00 10.67 -18.08
C ALA A 30 -4.19 11.35 -18.78
N GLU A 31 -3.89 12.20 -19.74
CA GLU A 31 -4.91 12.93 -20.52
C GLU A 31 -5.61 12.03 -21.53
N SER A 32 -4.97 10.93 -21.93
CA SER A 32 -5.51 9.96 -22.89
C SER A 32 -5.05 8.54 -22.59
N ALA A 33 -5.71 7.57 -23.22
CA ALA A 33 -5.30 6.16 -23.18
C ALA A 33 -3.90 5.96 -23.77
N GLU A 34 -3.58 6.67 -24.85
CA GLU A 34 -2.27 6.61 -25.51
C GLU A 34 -1.17 7.13 -24.58
N GLU A 35 -1.43 8.21 -23.85
CA GLU A 35 -0.47 8.73 -22.89
C GLU A 35 -0.24 7.74 -21.73
N ARG A 36 -1.31 7.11 -21.22
CA ARG A 36 -1.20 6.08 -20.21
C ARG A 36 -0.39 4.88 -20.68
N VAL A 37 -0.62 4.42 -21.90
CA VAL A 37 0.16 3.32 -22.50
C VAL A 37 1.62 3.74 -22.65
N ALA A 38 1.91 4.95 -23.13
CA ALA A 38 3.27 5.47 -23.24
C ALA A 38 3.97 5.52 -21.87
N ALA A 39 3.27 5.95 -20.82
CA ALA A 39 3.80 5.94 -19.46
C ALA A 39 4.08 4.50 -18.97
N LYS A 40 3.20 3.54 -19.21
CA LYS A 40 3.42 2.12 -18.89
C LYS A 40 4.63 1.55 -19.63
N VAL A 41 4.82 1.90 -20.91
CA VAL A 41 6.00 1.49 -21.68
C VAL A 41 7.29 2.07 -21.10
N VAL A 42 7.32 3.34 -20.72
CA VAL A 42 8.48 3.92 -20.05
C VAL A 42 8.73 3.22 -18.71
N LEU A 43 7.69 3.07 -17.90
CA LEU A 43 7.76 2.42 -16.59
C LEU A 43 8.31 0.99 -16.67
N SER A 44 7.95 0.24 -17.71
CA SER A 44 8.42 -1.13 -17.91
C SER A 44 9.94 -1.28 -18.00
N HIS A 45 10.64 -0.23 -18.42
CA HIS A 45 12.10 -0.20 -18.57
C HIS A 45 12.84 0.45 -17.38
N ILE A 46 12.11 0.99 -16.42
CA ILE A 46 12.68 1.55 -15.19
C ILE A 46 13.14 0.42 -14.29
N THR A 47 14.31 0.55 -13.67
CA THR A 47 14.81 -0.45 -12.71
C THR A 47 14.22 -0.24 -11.33
N LEU A 48 14.26 -1.28 -10.51
CA LEU A 48 13.88 -1.17 -9.09
C LEU A 48 14.83 -0.21 -8.34
N GLU A 49 16.10 -0.12 -8.79
CA GLU A 49 17.07 0.84 -8.26
C GLU A 49 16.69 2.28 -8.58
N ASP A 50 16.24 2.56 -9.81
CA ASP A 50 15.76 3.88 -10.19
C ASP A 50 14.57 4.32 -9.33
N LEU A 51 13.64 3.43 -9.05
CA LEU A 51 12.48 3.70 -8.20
C LEU A 51 12.89 4.02 -6.77
N ARG A 52 13.83 3.25 -6.20
CA ARG A 52 14.31 3.49 -4.83
C ARG A 52 15.05 4.82 -4.69
N ASN A 53 15.84 5.17 -5.70
CA ASN A 53 16.65 6.39 -5.70
C ASN A 53 15.83 7.67 -6.00
N ASN A 54 14.60 7.52 -6.48
CA ASN A 54 13.72 8.63 -6.84
C ASN A 54 12.32 8.45 -6.21
N PRO A 55 12.21 8.45 -4.87
CA PRO A 55 10.93 8.30 -4.20
C PRO A 55 9.99 9.46 -4.53
N ALA A 56 8.68 9.22 -4.46
CA ALA A 56 7.66 10.23 -4.76
C ALA A 56 7.70 11.42 -3.79
N VAL A 57 8.06 11.16 -2.52
CA VAL A 57 8.37 12.17 -1.51
C VAL A 57 9.80 11.93 -1.06
N PRO A 58 10.67 12.97 -1.01
CA PRO A 58 12.06 12.83 -0.60
C PRO A 58 12.21 12.24 0.81
N TYR A 59 13.25 11.44 1.01
CA TYR A 59 13.56 10.79 2.29
C TYR A 59 13.66 11.79 3.46
N GLU A 60 14.21 12.98 3.20
CA GLU A 60 14.40 14.01 4.21
C GLU A 60 13.11 14.73 4.63
N GLU A 61 12.07 14.64 3.79
CA GLU A 61 10.82 15.38 3.96
C GLU A 61 9.70 14.57 4.59
N ASP A 62 9.81 13.21 4.57
CA ASP A 62 8.71 12.35 4.97
C ASP A 62 9.15 11.15 5.81
N GLU A 63 8.59 11.07 7.03
CA GLU A 63 8.87 9.98 7.97
C GLU A 63 8.43 8.60 7.44
N VAL A 64 7.32 8.54 6.69
CA VAL A 64 6.83 7.27 6.09
C VAL A 64 7.83 6.78 5.06
N THR A 65 8.34 7.66 4.21
CA THR A 65 9.40 7.33 3.24
C THR A 65 10.65 6.82 3.96
N ARG A 66 11.06 7.46 5.07
CA ARG A 66 12.20 6.99 5.89
C ARG A 66 11.98 5.57 6.40
N ILE A 67 10.88 5.31 7.06
CA ILE A 67 10.55 3.98 7.61
C ILE A 67 10.55 2.91 6.50
N ILE A 68 9.99 3.21 5.33
CA ILE A 68 9.97 2.29 4.20
C ILE A 68 11.38 2.00 3.69
N GLN A 69 12.19 3.05 3.48
CA GLN A 69 13.55 2.92 2.96
C GLN A 69 14.47 2.20 3.95
N ASP A 70 14.39 2.54 5.22
CA ASP A 70 15.21 1.94 6.29
C ASP A 70 14.82 0.48 6.58
N GLY A 71 13.57 0.11 6.34
CA GLY A 71 13.06 -1.24 6.48
C GLY A 71 13.52 -2.21 5.39
N VAL A 72 14.15 -1.74 4.30
CA VAL A 72 14.62 -2.58 3.21
C VAL A 72 15.79 -3.47 3.64
N ASN A 73 15.69 -4.76 3.39
CA ASN A 73 16.82 -5.67 3.56
C ASN A 73 17.83 -5.51 2.41
N GLU A 74 18.96 -4.88 2.69
CA GLU A 74 19.96 -4.52 1.70
C GLU A 74 20.59 -5.74 0.97
N ALA A 75 20.73 -6.88 1.64
CA ALA A 75 21.27 -8.07 1.00
C ALA A 75 20.33 -8.62 -0.07
N ILE A 76 19.03 -8.65 0.23
CA ILE A 76 18.00 -9.09 -0.71
C ILE A 76 17.81 -8.05 -1.84
N TYR A 77 17.78 -6.76 -1.48
CA TYR A 77 17.68 -5.68 -2.45
C TYR A 77 18.78 -5.75 -3.52
N LYS A 78 20.02 -6.01 -3.13
CA LYS A 78 21.16 -6.15 -4.07
C LYS A 78 20.95 -7.24 -5.11
N GLU A 79 20.17 -8.27 -4.81
CA GLU A 79 19.88 -9.36 -5.74
C GLU A 79 18.85 -8.96 -6.82
N ILE A 80 17.95 -8.04 -6.50
CA ILE A 80 16.81 -7.68 -7.37
C ILE A 80 16.88 -6.27 -7.95
N LYS A 81 17.67 -5.37 -7.40
CA LYS A 81 17.69 -3.93 -7.75
C LYS A 81 17.90 -3.64 -9.24
N GLY A 82 18.66 -4.47 -9.94
CA GLY A 82 18.94 -4.33 -11.37
C GLY A 82 17.82 -4.80 -12.29
N MET A 83 16.78 -5.46 -11.76
CA MET A 83 15.62 -5.86 -12.54
C MET A 83 14.80 -4.64 -12.92
N THR A 84 14.31 -4.61 -14.16
CA THR A 84 13.30 -3.66 -14.57
C THR A 84 11.93 -4.03 -13.98
N VAL A 85 11.02 -3.08 -13.96
CA VAL A 85 9.63 -3.30 -13.50
C VAL A 85 8.98 -4.42 -14.33
N ALA A 86 9.24 -4.49 -15.62
CA ALA A 86 8.72 -5.56 -16.48
C ALA A 86 9.32 -6.92 -16.13
N GLU A 87 10.64 -7.01 -15.94
CA GLU A 87 11.31 -8.27 -15.58
C GLU A 87 10.82 -8.78 -14.23
N PHE A 88 10.63 -7.90 -13.25
CA PHE A 88 10.11 -8.28 -11.95
C PHE A 88 8.65 -8.74 -12.04
N ARG A 89 7.82 -8.09 -12.88
CA ARG A 89 6.46 -8.56 -13.19
C ARG A 89 6.47 -9.97 -13.77
N GLU A 90 7.29 -10.23 -14.80
CA GLU A 90 7.41 -11.55 -15.41
C GLU A 90 7.89 -12.60 -14.40
N TRP A 91 8.84 -12.24 -13.54
CA TRP A 91 9.32 -13.11 -12.47
C TRP A 91 8.19 -13.50 -11.51
N ILE A 92 7.37 -12.55 -11.03
CA ILE A 92 6.23 -12.85 -10.14
C ILE A 92 5.22 -13.78 -10.83
N LEU A 93 4.95 -13.54 -12.11
CA LEU A 93 3.97 -14.31 -12.88
C LEU A 93 4.48 -15.67 -13.33
N SER A 94 5.79 -15.91 -13.30
CA SER A 94 6.39 -17.21 -13.69
C SER A 94 5.87 -18.35 -12.83
N GLU A 95 5.53 -19.47 -13.45
CA GLU A 95 5.10 -20.69 -12.73
C GLU A 95 6.17 -21.25 -11.80
N THR A 96 7.45 -20.96 -12.08
CA THR A 96 8.58 -21.39 -11.26
C THR A 96 8.78 -20.54 -10.00
N THR A 97 8.17 -19.36 -9.93
CA THR A 97 8.28 -18.47 -8.77
C THR A 97 7.29 -18.90 -7.68
N THR A 98 7.85 -19.34 -6.57
CA THR A 98 7.09 -19.86 -5.43
C THR A 98 6.68 -18.75 -4.44
N THR A 99 5.73 -19.05 -3.56
CA THR A 99 5.32 -18.19 -2.44
C THR A 99 6.54 -17.79 -1.56
N ASP A 100 7.42 -18.73 -1.26
CA ASP A 100 8.59 -18.45 -0.40
C ASP A 100 9.59 -17.53 -1.08
N MET A 101 9.80 -17.67 -2.39
CA MET A 101 10.64 -16.78 -3.18
C MET A 101 10.08 -15.34 -3.15
N ILE A 102 8.77 -15.19 -3.33
CA ILE A 102 8.10 -13.89 -3.26
C ILE A 102 8.22 -13.30 -1.85
N LYS A 103 7.95 -14.10 -0.81
CA LYS A 103 8.09 -13.69 0.60
C LYS A 103 9.51 -13.25 0.94
N ARG A 104 10.52 -13.92 0.38
CA ARG A 104 11.93 -13.51 0.54
C ARG A 104 12.18 -12.17 -0.17
N ALA A 105 11.82 -12.08 -1.46
CA ALA A 105 12.03 -10.87 -2.27
C ALA A 105 11.31 -9.64 -1.71
N SER A 106 10.12 -9.80 -1.12
CA SER A 106 9.35 -8.70 -0.55
C SER A 106 10.10 -7.90 0.52
N ARG A 107 11.06 -8.52 1.21
CA ARG A 107 11.91 -7.85 2.21
C ARG A 107 12.92 -6.88 1.61
N GLY A 108 13.19 -6.98 0.30
CA GLY A 108 14.07 -6.09 -0.45
C GLY A 108 13.34 -5.03 -1.26
N LEU A 109 12.01 -4.93 -1.15
CA LEU A 109 11.17 -4.02 -1.93
C LEU A 109 10.69 -2.85 -1.11
N THR A 110 10.54 -1.70 -1.77
CA THR A 110 9.73 -0.58 -1.25
C THR A 110 8.29 -0.69 -1.76
N SER A 111 7.36 0.00 -1.10
CA SER A 111 5.96 0.07 -1.54
C SER A 111 5.81 0.66 -2.95
N GLU A 112 6.66 1.61 -3.34
CA GLU A 112 6.65 2.21 -4.67
C GLU A 112 7.07 1.22 -5.77
N MET A 113 8.05 0.34 -5.50
CA MET A 113 8.41 -0.73 -6.43
C MET A 113 7.23 -1.67 -6.67
N VAL A 114 6.54 -2.07 -5.60
CA VAL A 114 5.34 -2.92 -5.71
C VAL A 114 4.24 -2.21 -6.50
N ALA A 115 3.99 -0.93 -6.21
CA ALA A 115 3.01 -0.13 -6.95
C ALA A 115 3.36 -0.02 -8.44
N ALA A 116 4.64 0.17 -8.78
CA ALA A 116 5.11 0.22 -10.17
C ALA A 116 4.82 -1.08 -10.93
N VAL A 117 5.12 -2.22 -10.31
CA VAL A 117 4.84 -3.54 -10.88
C VAL A 117 3.35 -3.76 -11.09
N CYS A 118 2.52 -3.41 -10.09
CA CYS A 118 1.06 -3.52 -10.20
C CYS A 118 0.47 -2.69 -11.33
N LYS A 119 1.05 -1.52 -11.64
CA LYS A 119 0.60 -0.66 -12.75
C LYS A 119 0.78 -1.30 -14.13
N LEU A 120 1.68 -2.27 -14.27
CA LEU A 120 1.87 -3.02 -15.51
C LEU A 120 1.00 -4.29 -15.57
N MET A 121 0.36 -4.69 -14.48
CA MET A 121 -0.45 -5.89 -14.40
C MET A 121 -1.88 -5.66 -14.88
N THR A 122 -2.43 -6.65 -15.59
CA THR A 122 -3.86 -6.75 -15.84
C THR A 122 -4.59 -7.27 -14.59
N ASN A 123 -5.91 -7.19 -14.55
CA ASN A 123 -6.69 -7.75 -13.45
C ASN A 123 -6.43 -9.26 -13.25
N LEU A 124 -6.25 -10.01 -14.35
CA LEU A 124 -5.93 -11.44 -14.27
C LEU A 124 -4.52 -11.67 -13.73
N ASP A 125 -3.54 -10.86 -14.11
CA ASP A 125 -2.19 -10.91 -13.54
C ASP A 125 -2.20 -10.66 -12.04
N LEU A 126 -2.96 -9.64 -11.59
CA LEU A 126 -3.11 -9.31 -10.17
C LEU A 126 -3.75 -10.46 -9.38
N ILE A 127 -4.81 -11.09 -9.92
CA ILE A 127 -5.44 -12.26 -9.30
C ILE A 127 -4.46 -13.43 -9.20
N TYR A 128 -3.71 -13.68 -10.27
CA TYR A 128 -2.73 -14.77 -10.30
C TYR A 128 -1.57 -14.53 -9.33
N ALA A 129 -1.04 -13.31 -9.29
CA ALA A 129 -0.01 -12.92 -8.32
C ALA A 129 -0.53 -13.03 -6.88
N ALA A 130 -1.74 -12.52 -6.60
CA ALA A 130 -2.36 -12.59 -5.28
C ALA A 130 -2.55 -14.03 -4.79
N LYS A 131 -2.84 -14.97 -5.68
CA LYS A 131 -2.94 -16.41 -5.34
C LYS A 131 -1.61 -16.96 -4.81
N LYS A 132 -0.48 -16.44 -5.27
CA LYS A 132 0.87 -16.85 -4.82
C LYS A 132 1.34 -16.12 -3.57
N ILE A 133 0.84 -14.90 -3.36
CA ILE A 133 1.24 -14.06 -2.23
C ILE A 133 0.38 -14.45 -1.02
N ARG A 134 1.03 -15.06 -0.03
CA ARG A 134 0.38 -15.40 1.24
C ARG A 134 0.98 -14.52 2.34
N VAL A 135 0.14 -13.64 2.86
CA VAL A 135 0.50 -12.76 3.97
C VAL A 135 -0.38 -13.13 5.16
N SER A 136 0.24 -13.36 6.29
CA SER A 136 -0.46 -13.45 7.57
C SER A 136 0.06 -12.38 8.50
N ALA A 137 -0.84 -11.72 9.20
CA ALA A 137 -0.53 -10.76 10.25
C ALA A 137 -1.06 -11.31 11.58
N HIS A 138 -0.23 -11.23 12.61
CA HIS A 138 -0.61 -11.67 13.93
C HIS A 138 -0.90 -10.44 14.79
N CYS A 139 -2.11 -10.39 15.33
CA CYS A 139 -2.57 -9.43 16.33
C CYS A 139 -3.27 -10.22 17.45
N ASN A 140 -4.37 -9.77 17.98
CA ASN A 140 -5.15 -10.62 18.92
C ASN A 140 -5.66 -11.90 18.23
N THR A 141 -5.94 -11.82 16.95
CA THR A 141 -6.21 -12.97 16.07
C THR A 141 -5.19 -13.01 14.94
N THR A 142 -5.10 -14.11 14.19
CA THR A 142 -4.24 -14.21 13.01
C THR A 142 -5.06 -13.98 11.75
N ILE A 143 -4.77 -12.89 11.04
CA ILE A 143 -5.41 -12.52 9.79
C ILE A 143 -4.69 -13.17 8.63
N GLY A 144 -5.42 -13.66 7.63
CA GLY A 144 -4.87 -14.21 6.39
C GLY A 144 -4.67 -15.73 6.40
N LEU A 145 -5.16 -16.43 7.41
CA LEU A 145 -5.21 -17.91 7.38
C LEU A 145 -6.29 -18.39 6.42
N PRO A 146 -6.02 -19.44 5.62
CA PRO A 146 -7.02 -20.02 4.73
C PRO A 146 -8.26 -20.47 5.49
N GLY A 147 -9.45 -20.13 4.97
CA GLY A 147 -10.72 -20.53 5.56
C GLY A 147 -11.14 -19.78 6.83
N THR A 148 -10.43 -18.73 7.20
CA THR A 148 -10.79 -17.88 8.34
C THR A 148 -11.15 -16.48 7.90
N PHE A 149 -12.05 -15.85 8.65
CA PHE A 149 -12.36 -14.42 8.53
C PHE A 149 -12.02 -13.72 9.84
N SER A 150 -11.62 -12.49 9.71
CA SER A 150 -11.44 -11.59 10.85
C SER A 150 -12.13 -10.28 10.56
N SER A 151 -12.73 -9.66 11.55
CA SER A 151 -13.51 -8.44 11.36
C SER A 151 -12.72 -7.19 11.77
N ARG A 152 -12.91 -6.13 10.99
CA ARG A 152 -12.50 -4.78 11.34
C ARG A 152 -13.71 -4.01 11.83
N LEU A 153 -13.62 -3.46 13.02
CA LEU A 153 -14.60 -2.49 13.51
C LEU A 153 -14.12 -1.07 13.14
N GLN A 154 -14.99 -0.29 12.53
CA GLN A 154 -14.70 1.09 12.14
C GLN A 154 -15.77 2.03 12.71
N PRO A 155 -15.66 2.40 13.99
CA PRO A 155 -16.59 3.29 14.64
C PRO A 155 -16.45 4.72 14.08
N ASN A 156 -17.56 5.33 13.74
CA ASN A 156 -17.65 6.69 13.22
C ASN A 156 -18.63 7.51 14.06
N HIS A 157 -18.38 8.82 14.13
CA HIS A 157 -19.30 9.77 14.71
C HIS A 157 -19.29 11.06 13.91
N THR A 158 -20.44 11.65 13.68
CA THR A 158 -20.60 12.82 12.79
C THR A 158 -19.85 14.07 13.25
N THR A 159 -19.48 14.14 14.53
CA THR A 159 -18.75 15.26 15.15
C THR A 159 -17.48 14.81 15.85
N ASP A 160 -17.01 13.60 15.57
CA ASP A 160 -15.82 13.01 16.22
C ASP A 160 -15.86 13.05 17.76
N ASP A 161 -17.09 12.95 18.35
CA ASP A 161 -17.22 12.87 19.80
C ASP A 161 -16.66 11.54 20.31
N PRO A 162 -15.60 11.55 21.15
CA PRO A 162 -14.99 10.33 21.68
C PRO A 162 -15.97 9.42 22.43
N LYS A 163 -16.98 9.98 23.11
CA LYS A 163 -17.97 9.17 23.83
C LYS A 163 -18.89 8.42 22.87
N GLY A 164 -19.33 9.07 21.80
CA GLY A 164 -20.13 8.45 20.75
C GLY A 164 -19.35 7.37 20.01
N ILE A 165 -18.08 7.63 19.70
CA ILE A 165 -17.18 6.66 19.09
C ILE A 165 -16.98 5.45 20.01
N MET A 166 -16.72 5.66 21.32
CA MET A 166 -16.57 4.57 22.29
C MET A 166 -17.85 3.77 22.49
N ALA A 167 -19.03 4.38 22.42
CA ALA A 167 -20.30 3.65 22.45
C ALA A 167 -20.40 2.67 21.28
N SER A 168 -20.05 3.13 20.05
CA SER A 168 -20.00 2.27 18.87
C SER A 168 -18.95 1.16 18.98
N VAL A 169 -17.80 1.43 19.58
CA VAL A 169 -16.78 0.41 19.88
C VAL A 169 -17.34 -0.67 20.79
N MET A 170 -17.95 -0.27 21.93
CA MET A 170 -18.53 -1.20 22.90
C MET A 170 -19.63 -2.06 22.28
N GLU A 171 -20.52 -1.45 21.49
CA GLU A 171 -21.57 -2.18 20.77
C GLU A 171 -20.96 -3.20 19.81
N GLY A 172 -20.04 -2.77 18.94
CA GLY A 172 -19.39 -3.66 17.97
C GLY A 172 -18.66 -4.83 18.63
N LEU A 173 -17.90 -4.58 19.69
CA LEU A 173 -17.21 -5.63 20.44
C LEU A 173 -18.19 -6.61 21.13
N SER A 174 -19.32 -6.09 21.63
CA SER A 174 -20.35 -6.94 22.26
C SER A 174 -21.01 -7.90 21.24
N LEU A 175 -20.96 -7.54 19.95
CA LEU A 175 -21.44 -8.38 18.83
C LEU A 175 -20.32 -9.24 18.21
N GLY A 176 -19.13 -9.25 18.79
CA GLY A 176 -17.99 -10.01 18.29
C GLY A 176 -17.29 -9.40 17.07
N CYS A 177 -17.51 -8.12 16.81
CA CYS A 177 -16.79 -7.39 15.76
C CYS A 177 -15.54 -6.72 16.31
N GLY A 178 -14.49 -6.57 15.47
CA GLY A 178 -13.25 -5.89 15.87
C GLY A 178 -12.17 -6.82 16.44
N ASP A 179 -12.31 -8.12 16.25
CA ASP A 179 -11.33 -9.12 16.67
C ASP A 179 -9.96 -8.95 15.97
N ALA A 180 -9.93 -8.41 14.78
CA ALA A 180 -8.71 -8.15 14.04
C ALA A 180 -8.15 -6.75 14.34
N VAL A 181 -8.98 -5.73 14.18
CA VAL A 181 -8.55 -4.33 14.32
C VAL A 181 -9.75 -3.40 14.54
N ILE A 182 -9.55 -2.36 15.33
CA ILE A 182 -10.44 -1.22 15.42
C ILE A 182 -9.78 -0.07 14.65
N GLY A 183 -10.45 0.44 13.62
CA GLY A 183 -9.94 1.54 12.78
C GLY A 183 -10.68 2.85 13.08
N LEU A 184 -9.99 3.98 12.94
CA LEU A 184 -10.60 5.30 13.00
C LEU A 184 -10.82 5.85 11.60
N ASN A 185 -11.98 6.49 11.39
CA ASN A 185 -12.30 7.25 10.20
C ASN A 185 -12.86 8.63 10.62
N PRO A 186 -11.99 9.60 10.94
CA PRO A 186 -12.41 10.88 11.47
C PRO A 186 -13.10 11.75 10.42
N VAL A 187 -13.97 12.63 10.86
CA VAL A 187 -14.57 13.71 10.06
C VAL A 187 -13.61 14.90 10.00
N ASP A 188 -12.97 15.23 11.13
CA ASP A 188 -11.90 16.22 11.24
C ASP A 188 -10.55 15.51 11.28
N ASP A 189 -9.76 15.66 10.21
CA ASP A 189 -8.44 15.03 10.03
C ASP A 189 -7.29 15.83 10.69
N SER A 190 -7.61 16.83 11.50
CA SER A 190 -6.60 17.56 12.27
C SER A 190 -5.86 16.61 13.21
N VAL A 191 -4.55 16.87 13.39
CA VAL A 191 -3.70 16.07 14.30
C VAL A 191 -4.28 16.02 15.73
N GLU A 192 -4.85 17.14 16.19
CA GLU A 192 -5.45 17.23 17.52
C GLU A 192 -6.68 16.33 17.67
N SER A 193 -7.61 16.37 16.71
CA SER A 193 -8.81 15.53 16.71
C SER A 193 -8.47 14.05 16.66
N VAL A 194 -7.63 13.65 15.71
CA VAL A 194 -7.19 12.26 15.54
C VAL A 194 -6.47 11.75 16.78
N ALA A 195 -5.51 12.51 17.33
CA ALA A 195 -4.77 12.13 18.53
C ALA A 195 -5.68 11.97 19.76
N ARG A 196 -6.66 12.86 19.93
CA ARG A 196 -7.65 12.77 21.01
C ARG A 196 -8.44 11.45 20.96
N ILE A 197 -8.91 11.07 19.78
CA ILE A 197 -9.68 9.84 19.62
C ILE A 197 -8.79 8.60 19.83
N LEU A 198 -7.58 8.59 19.25
CA LEU A 198 -6.65 7.48 19.43
C LEU A 198 -6.25 7.28 20.90
N ARG A 199 -6.10 8.37 21.68
CA ARG A 199 -5.87 8.27 23.13
C ARG A 199 -7.07 7.65 23.85
N SER A 200 -8.30 7.98 23.43
CA SER A 200 -9.50 7.34 24.00
C SER A 200 -9.56 5.84 23.70
N PHE A 201 -9.07 5.40 22.54
CA PHE A 201 -8.94 3.96 22.25
C PHE A 201 -7.87 3.29 23.12
N ASP A 202 -6.74 3.95 23.33
CA ASP A 202 -5.67 3.43 24.19
C ASP A 202 -6.13 3.33 25.65
N GLU A 203 -6.81 4.36 26.18
CA GLU A 203 -7.42 4.33 27.53
C GLU A 203 -8.46 3.21 27.65
N PHE A 204 -9.29 3.02 26.63
CA PHE A 204 -10.28 1.94 26.60
C PHE A 204 -9.60 0.56 26.64
N LYS A 205 -8.60 0.34 25.79
CA LYS A 205 -7.81 -0.89 25.75
C LYS A 205 -7.22 -1.20 27.12
N ASN A 206 -6.51 -0.24 27.71
CA ASN A 206 -5.83 -0.43 29.01
C ASN A 206 -6.81 -0.66 30.18
N LYS A 207 -8.08 -0.30 30.03
CA LYS A 207 -9.11 -0.54 31.04
C LYS A 207 -9.68 -1.96 30.98
N TRP A 208 -9.66 -2.58 29.81
CA TRP A 208 -10.35 -3.85 29.57
C TRP A 208 -9.41 -5.03 29.25
N GLU A 209 -8.10 -4.79 29.19
CA GLU A 209 -7.09 -5.84 29.28
C GLU A 209 -6.92 -6.32 30.72
#